data_cec737fadb7f5677d8ee7be5fc4d940d
#
_entry.id   cec737fadb7f5677d8ee7be5fc4d940d
#
_cell.length_a   1.000
_cell.length_b   1.000
_cell.length_c   1.000
_cell.angle_alpha   90.00
_cell.angle_beta   90.00
_cell.angle_gamma   90.00
#
_symmetry.space_group_name_H-M   'P 1'
#
loop_
_entity.id
_entity.type
_entity.pdbx_description
1 polymer ?
#
loop_
_entity_poly.entity_id
_entity_poly.type
_entity_poly.pdbx_seq_one_letter_code
_entity_poly.pdbx_strand_id
1 'polypeptide(L)'
;MDASVTTCRAWTWHAPGEPEQLRLEDQGIVSPGPGEIVVRNTMIALNPVDWKVIAASPDGWRPGHVPGVDGVGIVAQAGDGVGIPLGTRVAYHQGLGKAGSFAEYTTVDADCALVIPDGVSDESAAGIPCPGLTAWQALAKVPDMPNRDVLVTGAGGAVSLILAQLALRRNWRVWATASPVHRERLLALGIAGTFDYRDEGWRAQLVAALGSRRLFAAFDTTNGAYARGLAPLVGYNGHLVCIQDRLESPPLPPFTTALSLHEVALNSAHGHATAEDWREWRQAGAHLLDAVRVGALDLQPHIVTAFDDLPPSLSALKHGRIKGQKILVRIEV
;
A
#
# COMPACT_ATOMS: atom_id res chain seq x y z
N MET A 1 -33.72 -1.63 -5.82
CA MET A 1 -32.62 -2.56 -6.02
C MET A 1 -32.94 -3.38 -7.24
N ASP A 2 -32.14 -3.21 -8.27
CA ASP A 2 -32.31 -4.01 -9.50
C ASP A 2 -31.79 -5.42 -9.21
N ALA A 3 -32.71 -6.38 -9.10
CA ALA A 3 -32.42 -7.79 -8.73
C ALA A 3 -31.87 -8.61 -9.92
N SER A 4 -31.30 -7.98 -10.94
CA SER A 4 -30.99 -8.62 -12.21
C SER A 4 -29.57 -8.43 -12.75
N VAL A 5 -28.66 -7.75 -12.07
CA VAL A 5 -27.27 -7.66 -12.54
C VAL A 5 -26.52 -8.93 -12.14
N THR A 6 -26.34 -9.82 -13.09
CA THR A 6 -25.64 -11.11 -12.91
C THR A 6 -24.23 -11.10 -13.49
N THR A 7 -23.91 -10.10 -14.32
CA THR A 7 -22.60 -9.93 -14.95
C THR A 7 -22.12 -8.49 -14.81
N CYS A 8 -20.81 -8.29 -14.86
CA CYS A 8 -20.17 -6.99 -14.82
C CYS A 8 -18.94 -6.98 -15.74
N ARG A 9 -18.50 -5.80 -16.16
CA ARG A 9 -17.25 -5.68 -16.89
C ARG A 9 -16.06 -5.82 -15.93
N ALA A 10 -15.05 -6.56 -16.36
CA ALA A 10 -13.80 -6.74 -15.62
C ALA A 10 -12.62 -6.82 -16.57
N TRP A 11 -11.48 -6.29 -16.12
CA TRP A 11 -10.20 -6.51 -16.79
C TRP A 11 -9.63 -7.86 -16.34
N THR A 12 -9.43 -8.76 -17.27
CA THR A 12 -9.02 -10.16 -17.01
C THR A 12 -7.59 -10.41 -17.47
N TRP A 13 -6.89 -11.21 -16.70
CA TRP A 13 -5.56 -11.71 -16.98
C TRP A 13 -5.65 -13.11 -17.62
N HIS A 14 -4.83 -13.38 -18.65
CA HIS A 14 -4.81 -14.67 -19.36
C HIS A 14 -3.44 -15.34 -19.39
N ALA A 15 -2.35 -14.56 -19.30
CA ALA A 15 -0.98 -15.05 -19.26
C ALA A 15 -0.04 -14.00 -18.64
N PRO A 16 1.14 -14.41 -18.12
CA PRO A 16 2.17 -13.49 -17.68
C PRO A 16 2.56 -12.50 -18.75
N GLY A 17 2.64 -11.22 -18.41
CA GLY A 17 2.98 -10.20 -19.41
C GLY A 17 2.81 -8.76 -18.94
N GLU A 18 2.51 -7.89 -19.90
CA GLU A 18 2.35 -6.47 -19.71
C GLU A 18 0.90 -6.10 -19.35
N PRO A 19 0.67 -5.00 -18.61
CA PRO A 19 -0.69 -4.54 -18.28
C PRO A 19 -1.61 -4.38 -19.49
N GLU A 20 -1.08 -3.98 -20.65
CA GLU A 20 -1.83 -3.81 -21.89
C GLU A 20 -2.38 -5.12 -22.49
N GLN A 21 -1.95 -6.26 -21.98
CA GLN A 21 -2.45 -7.58 -22.38
C GLN A 21 -3.71 -8.00 -21.62
N LEU A 22 -4.11 -7.24 -20.60
CA LEU A 22 -5.40 -7.44 -19.95
C LEU A 22 -6.54 -7.26 -20.96
N ARG A 23 -7.61 -8.02 -20.77
CA ARG A 23 -8.80 -7.98 -21.64
C ARG A 23 -10.00 -7.51 -20.86
N LEU A 24 -10.79 -6.63 -21.46
CA LEU A 24 -12.08 -6.24 -20.89
C LEU A 24 -13.13 -7.27 -21.31
N GLU A 25 -13.68 -7.97 -20.34
CA GLU A 25 -14.62 -9.08 -20.54
C GLU A 25 -15.78 -8.99 -19.56
N ASP A 26 -16.93 -9.55 -19.93
CA ASP A 26 -18.04 -9.73 -19.01
C ASP A 26 -17.77 -10.93 -18.09
N GLN A 27 -17.85 -10.69 -16.80
CA GLN A 27 -17.65 -11.69 -15.74
C GLN A 27 -18.92 -11.86 -14.91
N GLY A 28 -19.19 -13.10 -14.50
CA GLY A 28 -20.28 -13.36 -13.55
C GLY A 28 -20.00 -12.75 -12.19
N ILE A 29 -20.98 -12.04 -11.63
CA ILE A 29 -20.89 -11.56 -10.24
C ILE A 29 -21.08 -12.75 -9.31
N VAL A 30 -20.07 -13.05 -8.50
CA VAL A 30 -20.12 -14.15 -7.52
C VAL A 30 -20.93 -13.69 -6.33
N SER A 31 -22.02 -14.41 -6.02
CA SER A 31 -22.81 -14.16 -4.79
C SER A 31 -21.94 -14.35 -3.55
N PRO A 32 -22.08 -13.48 -2.53
CA PRO A 32 -21.23 -13.56 -1.34
C PRO A 32 -21.57 -14.81 -0.51
N GLY A 33 -20.55 -15.54 -0.08
CA GLY A 33 -20.65 -16.57 0.95
C GLY A 33 -20.74 -15.97 2.36
N PRO A 34 -20.85 -16.83 3.40
CA PRO A 34 -20.82 -16.37 4.79
C PRO A 34 -19.53 -15.54 5.06
N GLY A 35 -19.71 -14.36 5.67
CA GLY A 35 -18.61 -13.43 5.96
C GLY A 35 -18.12 -12.62 4.77
N GLU A 36 -18.69 -12.76 3.58
CA GLU A 36 -18.30 -12.00 2.39
C GLU A 36 -19.32 -10.90 2.05
N ILE A 37 -18.86 -9.89 1.34
CA ILE A 37 -19.67 -8.81 0.76
C ILE A 37 -19.37 -8.69 -0.74
N VAL A 38 -20.36 -8.27 -1.51
CA VAL A 38 -20.15 -7.79 -2.88
C VAL A 38 -20.10 -6.27 -2.84
N VAL A 39 -19.00 -5.73 -3.30
CA VAL A 39 -18.79 -4.28 -3.43
C VAL A 39 -19.01 -3.87 -4.88
N ARG A 40 -19.92 -2.93 -5.12
CA ARG A 40 -20.03 -2.21 -6.38
C ARG A 40 -18.98 -1.11 -6.37
N ASN A 41 -17.93 -1.29 -7.15
CA ASN A 41 -16.80 -0.39 -7.16
C ASN A 41 -17.15 0.97 -7.77
N THR A 42 -16.65 2.03 -7.15
CA THR A 42 -16.70 3.42 -7.66
C THR A 42 -15.30 3.92 -8.02
N MET A 43 -14.27 3.36 -7.35
CA MET A 43 -12.89 3.76 -7.54
C MET A 43 -11.95 2.56 -7.35
N ILE A 44 -10.94 2.46 -8.19
CA ILE A 44 -9.81 1.51 -8.06
C ILE A 44 -8.54 2.30 -7.85
N ALA A 45 -7.66 1.84 -6.97
CA ALA A 45 -6.35 2.46 -6.79
C ALA A 45 -5.25 1.56 -7.34
N LEU A 46 -4.49 2.03 -8.33
CA LEU A 46 -3.40 1.27 -8.92
C LEU A 46 -2.16 1.29 -8.04
N ASN A 47 -1.56 0.12 -7.86
CA ASN A 47 -0.37 -0.10 -7.03
C ASN A 47 0.75 -0.80 -7.82
N PRO A 48 2.03 -0.62 -7.42
CA PRO A 48 3.12 -1.36 -8.05
C PRO A 48 2.97 -2.88 -7.99
N VAL A 49 2.31 -3.42 -6.96
CA VAL A 49 2.05 -4.86 -6.85
C VAL A 49 1.21 -5.37 -8.01
N ASP A 50 0.24 -4.60 -8.51
CA ASP A 50 -0.67 -5.05 -9.56
C ASP A 50 0.07 -5.45 -10.84
N TRP A 51 0.95 -4.58 -11.37
CA TRP A 51 1.72 -4.92 -12.57
C TRP A 51 2.78 -6.01 -12.32
N LYS A 52 3.30 -6.11 -11.08
CA LYS A 52 4.27 -7.15 -10.72
C LYS A 52 3.63 -8.54 -10.75
N VAL A 53 2.44 -8.68 -10.16
CA VAL A 53 1.73 -9.97 -10.14
C VAL A 53 1.19 -10.35 -11.52
N ILE A 54 0.77 -9.38 -12.34
CA ILE A 54 0.39 -9.60 -13.73
C ILE A 54 1.56 -10.20 -14.52
N ALA A 55 2.77 -9.71 -14.30
CA ALA A 55 3.99 -10.21 -14.97
C ALA A 55 4.48 -11.54 -14.37
N ALA A 56 4.34 -11.76 -13.06
CA ALA A 56 4.89 -12.92 -12.35
C ALA A 56 3.99 -14.17 -12.41
N SER A 57 2.68 -13.99 -12.62
CA SER A 57 1.70 -15.08 -12.55
C SER A 57 1.71 -15.81 -11.19
N PRO A 58 1.11 -15.26 -10.15
CA PRO A 58 1.03 -15.92 -8.85
C PRO A 58 0.39 -17.31 -8.95
N ASP A 59 0.79 -18.20 -8.05
CA ASP A 59 0.20 -19.53 -7.95
C ASP A 59 -1.32 -19.45 -7.78
N GLY A 60 -2.02 -20.27 -8.54
CA GLY A 60 -3.49 -20.34 -8.51
C GLY A 60 -4.19 -19.48 -9.57
N TRP A 61 -3.52 -18.51 -10.20
CA TRP A 61 -4.14 -17.76 -11.30
C TRP A 61 -4.42 -18.64 -12.51
N ARG A 62 -5.56 -18.42 -13.15
CA ARG A 62 -5.99 -19.10 -14.38
C ARG A 62 -6.43 -18.05 -15.39
N PRO A 63 -6.38 -18.33 -16.70
CA PRO A 63 -6.96 -17.44 -17.72
C PRO A 63 -8.38 -17.02 -17.33
N GLY A 64 -8.66 -15.71 -17.39
CA GLY A 64 -9.91 -15.11 -16.89
C GLY A 64 -9.82 -14.56 -15.46
N HIS A 65 -8.68 -14.68 -14.76
CA HIS A 65 -8.50 -14.09 -13.43
C HIS A 65 -8.55 -12.56 -13.49
N VAL A 66 -9.26 -11.95 -12.54
CA VAL A 66 -9.37 -10.48 -12.40
C VAL A 66 -8.32 -10.00 -11.40
N PRO A 67 -7.32 -9.18 -11.84
CA PRO A 67 -6.33 -8.59 -10.93
C PRO A 67 -6.89 -7.43 -10.10
N GLY A 68 -5.98 -6.79 -9.32
CA GLY A 68 -6.23 -5.57 -8.56
C GLY A 68 -6.42 -5.81 -7.06
N VAL A 69 -5.63 -5.07 -6.25
CA VAL A 69 -5.67 -5.26 -4.79
C VAL A 69 -6.53 -4.23 -4.06
N ASP A 70 -6.65 -2.99 -4.55
CA ASP A 70 -7.36 -1.94 -3.85
C ASP A 70 -8.60 -1.48 -4.60
N GLY A 71 -9.72 -1.40 -3.89
CA GLY A 71 -10.97 -0.84 -4.39
C GLY A 71 -11.71 -0.04 -3.34
N VAL A 72 -12.57 0.83 -3.83
CA VAL A 72 -13.55 1.62 -3.07
C VAL A 72 -14.90 1.46 -3.74
N GLY A 73 -15.95 1.35 -2.95
CA GLY A 73 -17.29 1.24 -3.49
C GLY A 73 -18.36 1.15 -2.41
N ILE A 74 -19.51 0.65 -2.82
CA ILE A 74 -20.71 0.56 -2.00
C ILE A 74 -21.06 -0.93 -1.83
N VAL A 75 -21.33 -1.37 -0.61
CA VAL A 75 -21.79 -2.74 -0.32
C VAL A 75 -23.13 -2.96 -1.00
N ALA A 76 -23.13 -3.79 -2.04
CA ALA A 76 -24.32 -4.12 -2.84
C ALA A 76 -25.02 -5.37 -2.35
N GLN A 77 -24.27 -6.38 -1.84
CA GLN A 77 -24.79 -7.61 -1.25
C GLN A 77 -23.93 -7.99 -0.04
N ALA A 78 -24.50 -8.74 0.89
CA ALA A 78 -23.81 -9.27 2.06
C ALA A 78 -24.24 -10.70 2.31
N GLY A 79 -23.28 -11.56 2.62
CA GLY A 79 -23.51 -12.93 3.05
C GLY A 79 -23.87 -13.03 4.53
N ASP A 80 -24.13 -14.23 4.99
CA ASP A 80 -24.49 -14.49 6.37
C ASP A 80 -23.38 -14.09 7.34
N GLY A 81 -23.75 -13.52 8.49
CA GLY A 81 -22.82 -13.14 9.55
C GLY A 81 -22.11 -11.81 9.34
N VAL A 82 -22.34 -11.10 8.23
CA VAL A 82 -21.73 -9.78 7.97
C VAL A 82 -22.49 -8.68 8.74
N GLY A 83 -21.73 -7.88 9.51
CA GLY A 83 -22.27 -6.73 10.26
C GLY A 83 -22.25 -5.41 9.51
N ILE A 84 -21.79 -5.37 8.24
CA ILE A 84 -21.73 -4.14 7.43
C ILE A 84 -23.04 -3.98 6.65
N PRO A 85 -23.81 -2.90 6.86
CA PRO A 85 -25.09 -2.68 6.17
C PRO A 85 -24.92 -2.50 4.65
N LEU A 86 -25.93 -2.89 3.88
CA LEU A 86 -26.04 -2.55 2.45
C LEU A 86 -26.05 -1.04 2.27
N GLY A 87 -25.42 -0.55 1.21
CA GLY A 87 -25.27 0.88 0.94
C GLY A 87 -24.11 1.55 1.67
N THR A 88 -23.42 0.83 2.57
CA THR A 88 -22.23 1.35 3.25
C THR A 88 -21.09 1.55 2.25
N ARG A 89 -20.41 2.70 2.34
CA ARG A 89 -19.18 2.96 1.58
C ARG A 89 -18.00 2.28 2.26
N VAL A 90 -17.23 1.54 1.47
CA VAL A 90 -16.06 0.81 1.96
C VAL A 90 -14.86 0.98 1.05
N ALA A 91 -13.66 1.00 1.64
CA ALA A 91 -12.40 0.75 0.95
C ALA A 91 -11.90 -0.63 1.35
N TYR A 92 -11.20 -1.33 0.47
CA TYR A 92 -10.74 -2.69 0.79
C TYR A 92 -9.40 -3.02 0.14
N HIS A 93 -8.68 -3.96 0.74
CA HIS A 93 -7.51 -4.62 0.14
C HIS A 93 -7.87 -6.07 -0.16
N GLN A 94 -7.82 -6.46 -1.44
CA GLN A 94 -8.14 -7.83 -1.88
C GLN A 94 -6.92 -8.73 -1.89
N GLY A 95 -7.10 -9.96 -1.48
CA GLY A 95 -6.07 -11.00 -1.55
C GLY A 95 -5.77 -11.43 -2.98
N LEU A 96 -4.49 -11.57 -3.30
CA LEU A 96 -4.03 -11.94 -4.65
C LEU A 96 -4.58 -13.28 -5.18
N GLY A 97 -5.04 -14.18 -4.31
CA GLY A 97 -5.64 -15.45 -4.70
C GLY A 97 -7.11 -15.38 -5.08
N LYS A 98 -7.78 -14.24 -4.86
CA LYS A 98 -9.19 -14.00 -5.19
C LYS A 98 -9.33 -13.07 -6.39
N ALA A 99 -10.51 -13.03 -7.03
CA ALA A 99 -10.82 -12.05 -8.06
C ALA A 99 -10.70 -10.64 -7.46
N GLY A 100 -9.95 -9.78 -8.14
CA GLY A 100 -9.53 -8.47 -7.63
C GLY A 100 -10.45 -7.32 -7.97
N SER A 101 -9.94 -6.11 -7.76
CA SER A 101 -10.70 -4.86 -7.90
C SER A 101 -10.82 -4.33 -9.32
N PHE A 102 -10.15 -4.93 -10.32
CA PHE A 102 -10.20 -4.45 -11.71
C PHE A 102 -11.53 -4.83 -12.40
N ALA A 103 -12.64 -4.63 -11.69
CA ALA A 103 -14.00 -4.97 -12.10
C ALA A 103 -15.01 -3.97 -11.55
N GLU A 104 -16.19 -3.90 -12.15
CA GLU A 104 -17.29 -3.08 -11.64
C GLU A 104 -17.84 -3.61 -10.31
N TYR A 105 -17.73 -4.93 -10.06
CA TYR A 105 -18.11 -5.57 -8.81
C TYR A 105 -17.00 -6.53 -8.33
N THR A 106 -16.77 -6.55 -7.03
CA THR A 106 -15.79 -7.45 -6.41
C THR A 106 -16.37 -8.09 -5.15
N THR A 107 -16.24 -9.40 -5.05
CA THR A 107 -16.59 -10.13 -3.81
C THR A 107 -15.37 -10.19 -2.91
N VAL A 108 -15.48 -9.65 -1.69
CA VAL A 108 -14.40 -9.55 -0.71
C VAL A 108 -14.81 -10.09 0.65
N ASP A 109 -13.86 -10.58 1.43
CA ASP A 109 -14.11 -10.89 2.84
C ASP A 109 -14.41 -9.58 3.58
N ALA A 110 -15.48 -9.56 4.38
CA ALA A 110 -15.86 -8.39 5.16
C ALA A 110 -14.75 -7.91 6.12
N ASP A 111 -13.88 -8.82 6.53
CA ASP A 111 -12.69 -8.51 7.34
C ASP A 111 -11.65 -7.63 6.63
N CYS A 112 -11.62 -7.66 5.31
CA CYS A 112 -10.73 -6.83 4.48
C CYS A 112 -11.31 -5.43 4.21
N ALA A 113 -12.56 -5.17 4.58
CA ALA A 113 -13.26 -3.93 4.29
C ALA A 113 -13.09 -2.91 5.42
N LEU A 114 -12.80 -1.68 5.03
CA LEU A 114 -12.71 -0.50 5.88
C LEU A 114 -13.91 0.39 5.61
N VAL A 115 -14.78 0.59 6.60
CA VAL A 115 -15.91 1.51 6.47
C VAL A 115 -15.37 2.93 6.33
N ILE A 116 -15.79 3.63 5.27
CA ILE A 116 -15.36 4.99 4.98
C ILE A 116 -16.21 5.96 5.81
N PRO A 117 -15.61 6.77 6.70
CA PRO A 117 -16.36 7.74 7.48
C PRO A 117 -16.88 8.90 6.60
N ASP A 118 -17.95 9.54 7.05
CA ASP A 118 -18.45 10.76 6.43
C ASP A 118 -17.35 11.83 6.39
N GLY A 119 -17.30 12.58 5.28
CA GLY A 119 -16.28 13.61 5.05
C GLY A 119 -14.97 13.10 4.42
N VAL A 120 -14.80 11.79 4.21
CA VAL A 120 -13.71 11.23 3.39
C VAL A 120 -14.25 10.91 2.00
N SER A 121 -13.59 11.45 0.96
CA SER A 121 -13.95 11.15 -0.44
C SER A 121 -13.47 9.75 -0.85
N ASP A 122 -14.06 9.19 -1.91
CA ASP A 122 -13.63 7.90 -2.47
C ASP A 122 -12.19 7.94 -2.95
N GLU A 123 -11.75 9.06 -3.54
CA GLU A 123 -10.37 9.26 -3.98
C GLU A 123 -9.38 9.20 -2.81
N SER A 124 -9.72 9.85 -1.70
CA SER A 124 -8.89 9.81 -0.49
C SER A 124 -8.89 8.42 0.14
N ALA A 125 -10.06 7.79 0.25
CA ALA A 125 -10.19 6.45 0.80
C ALA A 125 -9.40 5.41 -0.01
N ALA A 126 -9.38 5.52 -1.35
CA ALA A 126 -8.64 4.65 -2.24
C ALA A 126 -7.10 4.69 -2.02
N GLY A 127 -6.60 5.77 -1.43
CA GLY A 127 -5.19 5.91 -1.06
C GLY A 127 -4.77 5.16 0.21
N ILE A 128 -5.68 4.47 0.90
CA ILE A 128 -5.42 3.89 2.23
C ILE A 128 -5.14 2.39 2.22
N PRO A 129 -5.90 1.49 1.55
CA PRO A 129 -5.76 0.05 1.80
C PRO A 129 -4.32 -0.44 1.63
N CYS A 130 -3.80 -0.58 0.44
CA CYS A 130 -2.44 -1.08 0.24
C CYS A 130 -1.37 -0.15 0.84
N PRO A 131 -1.26 1.14 0.49
CA PRO A 131 -0.13 1.94 0.98
C PRO A 131 -0.23 2.29 2.46
N GLY A 132 -1.43 2.59 2.98
CA GLY A 132 -1.62 2.97 4.38
C GLY A 132 -1.37 1.82 5.34
N LEU A 133 -1.93 0.66 5.05
CA LEU A 133 -1.78 -0.53 5.88
C LEU A 133 -0.38 -1.14 5.77
N THR A 134 0.28 -1.04 4.62
CA THR A 134 1.71 -1.37 4.49
C THR A 134 2.57 -0.46 5.37
N ALA A 135 2.30 0.85 5.36
CA ALA A 135 3.01 1.81 6.20
C ALA A 135 2.79 1.54 7.70
N TRP A 136 1.54 1.26 8.09
CA TRP A 136 1.21 0.86 9.45
C TRP A 136 1.93 -0.42 9.87
N GLN A 137 1.87 -1.48 9.05
CA GLN A 137 2.54 -2.75 9.33
C GLN A 137 4.06 -2.56 9.46
N ALA A 138 4.68 -1.75 8.59
CA ALA A 138 6.10 -1.44 8.66
C ALA A 138 6.46 -0.74 9.99
N LEU A 139 5.67 0.25 10.38
CA LEU A 139 5.88 0.98 11.63
C LEU A 139 5.71 0.09 12.87
N ALA A 140 4.73 -0.83 12.84
CA ALA A 140 4.45 -1.76 13.93
C ALA A 140 5.59 -2.77 14.19
N LYS A 141 6.49 -3.01 13.21
CA LYS A 141 7.67 -3.85 13.39
C LYS A 141 8.74 -3.25 14.31
N VAL A 142 8.68 -1.94 14.57
CA VAL A 142 9.71 -1.22 15.31
C VAL A 142 9.14 -0.76 16.64
N PRO A 143 9.81 -1.02 17.77
CA PRO A 143 9.36 -0.57 19.09
C PRO A 143 9.15 0.95 19.14
N ASP A 144 8.11 1.39 19.84
CA ASP A 144 7.82 2.81 20.01
C ASP A 144 8.71 3.41 21.09
N MET A 145 9.82 4.00 20.66
CA MET A 145 10.80 4.68 21.52
C MET A 145 10.99 6.13 21.04
N PRO A 146 10.56 7.14 21.77
CA PRO A 146 10.59 8.52 21.31
C PRO A 146 12.02 9.05 21.08
N ASN A 147 12.13 10.16 20.34
CA ASN A 147 13.38 10.85 20.06
C ASN A 147 14.45 10.03 19.33
N ARG A 148 14.02 9.09 18.49
CA ARG A 148 14.91 8.28 17.64
C ARG A 148 15.05 8.87 16.24
N ASP A 149 16.24 8.68 15.64
CA ASP A 149 16.47 9.01 14.25
C ASP A 149 16.11 7.79 13.38
N VAL A 150 15.27 8.00 12.37
CA VAL A 150 14.86 6.95 11.43
C VAL A 150 14.99 7.42 9.99
N LEU A 151 15.26 6.50 9.08
CA LEU A 151 15.33 6.77 7.65
C LEU A 151 14.16 6.08 6.94
N VAL A 152 13.47 6.82 6.08
CA VAL A 152 12.45 6.29 5.16
C VAL A 152 12.92 6.50 3.72
N THR A 153 13.09 5.42 2.96
CA THR A 153 13.50 5.52 1.56
C THR A 153 12.31 5.78 0.65
N GLY A 154 12.55 6.44 -0.50
CA GLY A 154 11.52 6.65 -1.50
C GLY A 154 10.32 7.49 -1.04
N ALA A 155 10.54 8.51 -0.20
CA ALA A 155 9.48 9.29 0.46
C ALA A 155 8.54 10.08 -0.48
N GLY A 156 8.81 10.10 -1.79
CA GLY A 156 7.86 10.57 -2.80
C GLY A 156 6.73 9.57 -3.13
N GLY A 157 6.86 8.31 -2.71
CA GLY A 157 5.87 7.26 -2.92
C GLY A 157 4.78 7.22 -1.84
N ALA A 158 3.63 6.60 -2.16
CA ALA A 158 2.46 6.59 -1.28
C ALA A 158 2.74 5.93 0.09
N VAL A 159 3.35 4.74 0.10
CA VAL A 159 3.70 4.02 1.34
C VAL A 159 4.64 4.85 2.20
N SER A 160 5.75 5.31 1.62
CA SER A 160 6.80 6.03 2.34
C SER A 160 6.33 7.38 2.87
N LEU A 161 5.47 8.08 2.13
CA LEU A 161 4.89 9.35 2.56
C LEU A 161 4.01 9.17 3.81
N ILE A 162 3.15 8.15 3.82
CA ILE A 162 2.32 7.82 4.98
C ILE A 162 3.20 7.37 6.14
N LEU A 163 4.14 6.45 5.91
CA LEU A 163 5.05 5.94 6.92
C LEU A 163 5.86 7.07 7.60
N ALA A 164 6.38 8.02 6.82
CA ALA A 164 7.13 9.15 7.37
C ALA A 164 6.28 10.00 8.32
N GLN A 165 5.02 10.26 7.97
CA GLN A 165 4.09 11.01 8.84
C GLN A 165 3.71 10.22 10.09
N LEU A 166 3.49 8.89 9.98
CA LEU A 166 3.25 8.04 11.14
C LEU A 166 4.46 7.98 12.07
N ALA A 167 5.68 7.96 11.52
CA ALA A 167 6.93 8.01 12.29
C ALA A 167 7.09 9.35 13.03
N LEU A 168 6.75 10.48 12.40
CA LEU A 168 6.74 11.79 13.06
C LEU A 168 5.79 11.83 14.27
N ARG A 169 4.64 11.16 14.21
CA ARG A 169 3.67 11.08 15.34
C ARG A 169 4.20 10.27 16.52
N ARG A 170 5.20 9.39 16.32
CA ARG A 170 5.95 8.73 17.40
C ARG A 170 7.04 9.61 18.02
N ASN A 171 7.08 10.91 17.65
CA ASN A 171 8.15 11.84 18.00
C ASN A 171 9.53 11.35 17.53
N TRP A 172 9.58 10.67 16.39
CA TRP A 172 10.84 10.31 15.76
C TRP A 172 11.35 11.45 14.88
N ARG A 173 12.67 11.58 14.78
CA ARG A 173 13.31 12.46 13.82
C ARG A 173 13.46 11.69 12.51
N VAL A 174 12.66 12.05 11.53
CA VAL A 174 12.58 11.35 10.25
C VAL A 174 13.52 11.99 9.23
N TRP A 175 14.39 11.18 8.67
CA TRP A 175 15.20 11.46 7.50
C TRP A 175 14.60 10.73 6.30
N ALA A 176 14.75 11.28 5.10
CA ALA A 176 14.15 10.67 3.93
C ALA A 176 15.07 10.68 2.71
N THR A 177 14.98 9.63 1.86
CA THR A 177 15.48 9.74 0.49
C THR A 177 14.33 10.01 -0.45
N ALA A 178 14.48 10.97 -1.35
CA ALA A 178 13.46 11.31 -2.34
C ALA A 178 14.11 12.05 -3.54
N SER A 179 13.38 12.10 -4.67
CA SER A 179 13.72 13.05 -5.74
C SER A 179 13.58 14.49 -5.23
N PRO A 180 14.44 15.43 -5.67
CA PRO A 180 14.40 16.84 -5.25
C PRO A 180 13.04 17.52 -5.41
N VAL A 181 12.22 17.08 -6.35
CA VAL A 181 10.86 17.63 -6.55
C VAL A 181 9.95 17.47 -5.32
N HIS A 182 10.23 16.51 -4.44
CA HIS A 182 9.44 16.26 -3.22
C HIS A 182 9.99 16.98 -1.98
N ARG A 183 11.18 17.61 -2.09
CA ARG A 183 11.91 18.16 -0.94
C ARG A 183 11.09 19.16 -0.14
N GLU A 184 10.52 20.16 -0.81
CA GLU A 184 9.77 21.24 -0.16
C GLU A 184 8.60 20.68 0.64
N ARG A 185 7.79 19.83 0.02
CA ARG A 185 6.66 19.17 0.66
C ARG A 185 7.08 18.33 1.87
N LEU A 186 8.13 17.53 1.75
CA LEU A 186 8.60 16.67 2.83
C LEU A 186 9.09 17.49 4.03
N LEU A 187 9.82 18.58 3.79
CA LEU A 187 10.27 19.49 4.84
C LEU A 187 9.09 20.19 5.52
N ALA A 188 8.07 20.60 4.76
CA ALA A 188 6.84 21.20 5.31
C ALA A 188 6.07 20.24 6.21
N LEU A 189 6.15 18.92 5.99
CA LEU A 189 5.60 17.89 6.86
C LEU A 189 6.40 17.68 8.16
N GLY A 190 7.57 18.29 8.30
CA GLY A 190 8.43 18.15 9.49
C GLY A 190 9.54 17.10 9.34
N ILE A 191 9.80 16.60 8.13
CA ILE A 191 10.96 15.72 7.85
C ILE A 191 12.24 16.50 8.13
N ALA A 192 13.16 15.93 8.94
CA ALA A 192 14.38 16.60 9.40
C ALA A 192 15.38 16.90 8.28
N GLY A 193 15.38 16.10 7.22
CA GLY A 193 16.20 16.32 6.04
C GLY A 193 15.89 15.30 4.95
N THR A 194 16.11 15.71 3.70
CA THR A 194 15.89 14.88 2.52
C THR A 194 17.17 14.79 1.69
N PHE A 195 17.44 13.61 1.14
CA PHE A 195 18.60 13.31 0.33
C PHE A 195 18.16 12.78 -1.04
N ASP A 196 18.80 13.26 -2.11
CA ASP A 196 18.56 12.71 -3.45
C ASP A 196 19.21 11.31 -3.55
N TYR A 197 18.43 10.28 -3.71
CA TYR A 197 18.92 8.90 -3.82
C TYR A 197 19.81 8.65 -5.04
N ARG A 198 19.84 9.57 -6.02
CA ARG A 198 20.68 9.52 -7.21
C ARG A 198 22.07 10.11 -6.97
N ASP A 199 22.25 10.91 -5.91
CA ASP A 199 23.56 11.39 -5.48
C ASP A 199 24.28 10.26 -4.74
N GLU A 200 25.39 9.76 -5.28
CA GLU A 200 26.18 8.70 -4.65
C GLU A 200 26.65 9.06 -3.24
N GLY A 201 26.84 10.36 -2.96
CA GLY A 201 27.26 10.89 -1.67
C GLY A 201 26.16 11.00 -0.61
N TRP A 202 24.89 10.69 -0.91
CA TRP A 202 23.78 10.94 -0.01
C TRP A 202 23.94 10.25 1.36
N ARG A 203 24.56 9.05 1.40
CA ARG A 203 24.80 8.33 2.66
C ARG A 203 25.78 9.07 3.56
N ALA A 204 26.86 9.64 2.98
CA ALA A 204 27.82 10.46 3.72
C ALA A 204 27.17 11.74 4.24
N GLN A 205 26.30 12.37 3.44
CA GLN A 205 25.52 13.54 3.86
C GLN A 205 24.60 13.20 5.04
N LEU A 206 23.90 12.06 5.01
CA LEU A 206 23.08 11.60 6.14
C LEU A 206 23.93 11.36 7.39
N VAL A 207 25.08 10.69 7.27
CA VAL A 207 25.99 10.45 8.41
C VAL A 207 26.48 11.78 8.99
N ALA A 208 26.84 12.75 8.16
CA ALA A 208 27.24 14.09 8.61
C ALA A 208 26.07 14.80 9.35
N ALA A 209 24.86 14.71 8.85
CA ALA A 209 23.66 15.29 9.47
C ALA A 209 23.29 14.60 10.80
N LEU A 210 23.52 13.31 10.93
CA LEU A 210 23.34 12.56 12.18
C LEU A 210 24.40 12.95 13.23
N GLY A 211 25.63 13.30 12.82
CA GLY A 211 26.75 13.55 13.73
C GLY A 211 27.13 12.29 14.51
N SER A 212 27.12 12.35 15.84
CA SER A 212 27.39 11.18 16.71
C SER A 212 26.23 10.19 16.81
N ARG A 213 25.02 10.58 16.35
CA ARG A 213 23.83 9.70 16.40
C ARG A 213 23.92 8.62 15.31
N ARG A 214 23.09 7.61 15.48
CA ARG A 214 22.90 6.53 14.48
C ARG A 214 21.41 6.35 14.23
N LEU A 215 21.05 5.77 13.09
CA LEU A 215 19.67 5.40 12.84
C LEU A 215 19.21 4.31 13.81
N PHE A 216 18.06 4.53 14.40
CA PHE A 216 17.35 3.50 15.16
C PHE A 216 16.63 2.52 14.23
N ALA A 217 16.06 3.04 13.13
CA ALA A 217 15.45 2.21 12.11
C ALA A 217 15.70 2.78 10.71
N ALA A 218 15.79 1.88 9.74
CA ALA A 218 15.75 2.21 8.33
C ALA A 218 14.63 1.40 7.66
N PHE A 219 13.74 2.09 6.94
CA PHE A 219 12.60 1.51 6.22
C PHE A 219 12.90 1.58 4.72
N ASP A 220 13.02 0.41 4.10
CA ASP A 220 13.30 0.34 2.67
C ASP A 220 12.07 -0.04 1.84
N THR A 221 11.75 0.82 0.87
CA THR A 221 10.68 0.59 -0.11
C THR A 221 11.22 0.33 -1.52
N THR A 222 12.52 0.09 -1.65
CA THR A 222 13.19 0.02 -2.96
C THR A 222 13.40 -1.42 -3.41
N ASN A 223 14.32 -2.15 -2.77
CA ASN A 223 14.59 -3.57 -3.03
C ASN A 223 15.64 -4.11 -2.05
N GLY A 224 15.81 -5.45 -2.02
CA GLY A 224 16.73 -6.10 -1.10
C GLY A 224 18.20 -5.65 -1.22
N ALA A 225 18.70 -5.37 -2.42
CA ALA A 225 20.07 -4.89 -2.61
C ALA A 225 20.25 -3.47 -2.02
N TYR A 226 19.24 -2.61 -2.16
CA TYR A 226 19.26 -1.27 -1.57
C TYR A 226 19.18 -1.35 -0.05
N ALA A 227 18.26 -2.17 0.49
CA ALA A 227 18.12 -2.43 1.92
C ALA A 227 19.42 -2.91 2.55
N ARG A 228 20.16 -3.85 1.92
CA ARG A 228 21.46 -4.32 2.36
C ARG A 228 22.46 -3.17 2.54
N GLY A 229 22.45 -2.20 1.62
CA GLY A 229 23.31 -1.00 1.68
C GLY A 229 22.92 -0.01 2.78
N LEU A 230 21.75 -0.15 3.43
CA LEU A 230 21.33 0.68 4.57
C LEU A 230 21.79 0.11 5.92
N ALA A 231 22.04 -1.19 6.00
CA ALA A 231 22.40 -1.87 7.25
C ALA A 231 23.57 -1.21 8.01
N PRO A 232 24.68 -0.75 7.37
CA PRO A 232 25.78 -0.08 8.05
C PRO A 232 25.42 1.28 8.68
N LEU A 233 24.29 1.90 8.29
CA LEU A 233 23.83 3.19 8.81
C LEU A 233 23.01 3.01 10.11
N VAL A 234 22.53 1.79 10.36
CA VAL A 234 21.73 1.45 11.53
C VAL A 234 22.63 1.19 12.73
N GLY A 235 22.26 1.76 13.87
CA GLY A 235 23.02 1.65 15.11
C GLY A 235 22.81 0.34 15.86
N TYR A 236 23.40 0.25 17.04
CA TYR A 236 23.28 -0.89 17.94
C TYR A 236 21.81 -1.16 18.33
N ASN A 237 21.41 -2.44 18.27
CA ASN A 237 20.03 -2.89 18.49
C ASN A 237 19.00 -2.18 17.60
N GLY A 238 19.41 -1.71 16.43
CA GLY A 238 18.51 -1.05 15.51
C GLY A 238 17.77 -1.99 14.58
N HIS A 239 16.94 -1.44 13.72
CA HIS A 239 15.97 -2.16 12.91
C HIS A 239 16.13 -1.84 11.43
N LEU A 240 16.15 -2.86 10.58
CA LEU A 240 16.04 -2.71 9.13
C LEU A 240 14.73 -3.35 8.69
N VAL A 241 13.83 -2.56 8.15
CA VAL A 241 12.49 -2.98 7.73
C VAL A 241 12.42 -2.99 6.21
N CYS A 242 12.26 -4.18 5.64
CA CYS A 242 12.18 -4.43 4.21
C CYS A 242 10.71 -4.47 3.78
N ILE A 243 10.28 -3.49 2.99
CA ILE A 243 8.88 -3.34 2.55
C ILE A 243 8.69 -3.93 1.16
N GLN A 244 9.67 -3.79 0.26
CA GLN A 244 9.57 -4.27 -1.11
C GLN A 244 10.05 -5.70 -1.28
N ASP A 245 11.24 -6.01 -0.78
CA ASP A 245 11.86 -7.34 -0.86
C ASP A 245 12.52 -7.66 0.48
N ARG A 246 12.37 -8.90 0.94
CA ARG A 246 13.08 -9.36 2.13
C ARG A 246 14.56 -9.60 1.85
N LEU A 247 15.37 -9.55 2.90
CA LEU A 247 16.74 -10.05 2.86
C LEU A 247 16.77 -11.54 3.26
N GLU A 248 17.24 -12.39 2.35
CA GLU A 248 17.34 -13.83 2.59
C GLU A 248 18.52 -14.21 3.51
N SER A 249 19.49 -13.31 3.66
CA SER A 249 20.65 -13.50 4.51
C SER A 249 20.99 -12.23 5.29
N PRO A 250 21.57 -12.35 6.51
CA PRO A 250 22.01 -11.20 7.29
C PRO A 250 22.91 -10.28 6.47
N PRO A 251 22.69 -8.95 6.48
CA PRO A 251 23.50 -7.99 5.71
C PRO A 251 24.84 -7.64 6.37
N LEU A 252 25.02 -7.95 7.65
CA LEU A 252 26.21 -7.66 8.43
C LEU A 252 26.75 -8.96 9.05
N PRO A 253 28.06 -9.00 9.36
CA PRO A 253 28.66 -10.11 10.12
C PRO A 253 27.99 -10.28 11.50
N PRO A 254 28.01 -11.49 12.07
CA PRO A 254 27.48 -11.73 13.41
C PRO A 254 28.24 -10.92 14.47
N PHE A 255 27.56 -10.63 15.59
CA PHE A 255 28.12 -9.91 16.74
C PHE A 255 28.62 -8.49 16.43
N THR A 256 28.06 -7.80 15.43
CA THR A 256 28.35 -6.39 15.14
C THR A 256 27.34 -5.47 15.82
N THR A 257 26.34 -4.95 15.11
CA THR A 257 25.36 -3.99 15.64
C THR A 257 24.13 -4.63 16.26
N ALA A 258 24.02 -5.97 16.28
CA ALA A 258 22.83 -6.70 16.73
C ALA A 258 21.55 -6.24 16.00
N LEU A 259 21.68 -6.09 14.67
CA LEU A 259 20.61 -5.60 13.78
C LEU A 259 19.43 -6.56 13.75
N SER A 260 18.21 -6.04 13.95
CA SER A 260 16.97 -6.77 13.70
C SER A 260 16.50 -6.56 12.25
N LEU A 261 16.18 -7.67 11.58
CA LEU A 261 15.61 -7.65 10.23
C LEU A 261 14.11 -7.92 10.28
N HIS A 262 13.35 -7.14 9.53
CA HIS A 262 11.90 -7.26 9.46
C HIS A 262 11.44 -7.32 8.01
N GLU A 263 10.48 -8.18 7.76
CA GLU A 263 9.73 -8.27 6.51
C GLU A 263 8.35 -7.62 6.68
N VAL A 264 7.90 -6.93 5.65
CA VAL A 264 6.52 -6.40 5.53
C VAL A 264 5.87 -7.09 4.34
N ALA A 265 4.76 -7.77 4.60
CA ALA A 265 4.04 -8.54 3.58
C ALA A 265 2.52 -8.42 3.81
N LEU A 266 1.92 -7.31 3.37
CA LEU A 266 0.51 -7.01 3.64
C LEU A 266 -0.42 -8.12 3.13
N ASN A 267 -0.19 -8.62 1.91
CA ASN A 267 -1.01 -9.68 1.32
C ASN A 267 -0.98 -10.99 2.12
N SER A 268 0.04 -11.24 2.94
CA SER A 268 0.13 -12.46 3.76
C SER A 268 -1.00 -12.57 4.78
N ALA A 269 -1.65 -11.46 5.15
CA ALA A 269 -2.81 -11.46 6.03
C ALA A 269 -3.94 -12.35 5.47
N HIS A 270 -4.15 -12.36 4.16
CA HIS A 270 -5.22 -13.13 3.52
C HIS A 270 -5.07 -14.66 3.66
N GLY A 271 -3.89 -15.16 3.96
CA GLY A 271 -3.65 -16.59 4.17
C GLY A 271 -3.27 -16.98 5.58
N HIS A 272 -2.91 -16.00 6.43
CA HIS A 272 -2.26 -16.31 7.72
C HIS A 272 -2.82 -15.51 8.90
N ALA A 273 -3.61 -14.46 8.68
CA ALA A 273 -4.15 -13.64 9.77
C ALA A 273 -5.22 -14.38 10.57
N THR A 274 -5.18 -14.21 11.88
CA THR A 274 -6.23 -14.62 12.80
C THR A 274 -7.35 -13.58 12.86
N ALA A 275 -8.46 -13.90 13.51
CA ALA A 275 -9.53 -12.92 13.74
C ALA A 275 -9.07 -11.71 14.57
N GLU A 276 -8.03 -11.88 15.40
CA GLU A 276 -7.42 -10.77 16.16
C GLU A 276 -6.59 -9.86 15.26
N ASP A 277 -5.76 -10.44 14.40
CA ASP A 277 -4.97 -9.69 13.42
C ASP A 277 -5.87 -8.87 12.49
N TRP A 278 -6.99 -9.43 12.02
CA TRP A 278 -7.98 -8.71 11.21
C TRP A 278 -8.67 -7.57 11.98
N ARG A 279 -8.92 -7.72 13.29
CA ARG A 279 -9.44 -6.62 14.12
C ARG A 279 -8.44 -5.47 14.22
N GLU A 280 -7.16 -5.77 14.48
CA GLU A 280 -6.09 -4.78 14.50
C GLU A 280 -5.93 -4.08 13.14
N TRP A 281 -5.99 -4.86 12.06
CA TRP A 281 -5.91 -4.37 10.69
C TRP A 281 -7.03 -3.36 10.37
N ARG A 282 -8.28 -3.72 10.70
CA ARG A 282 -9.43 -2.81 10.52
C ARG A 282 -9.32 -1.57 11.39
N GLN A 283 -8.89 -1.72 12.63
CA GLN A 283 -8.68 -0.59 13.54
C GLN A 283 -7.61 0.36 13.01
N ALA A 284 -6.51 -0.16 12.50
CA ALA A 284 -5.45 0.64 11.87
C ALA A 284 -5.99 1.39 10.64
N GLY A 285 -6.73 0.70 9.76
CA GLY A 285 -7.36 1.32 8.59
C GLY A 285 -8.35 2.42 8.97
N ALA A 286 -9.18 2.19 9.99
CA ALA A 286 -10.11 3.20 10.51
C ALA A 286 -9.39 4.43 11.05
N HIS A 287 -8.30 4.25 11.81
CA HIS A 287 -7.47 5.34 12.30
C HIS A 287 -6.81 6.14 11.17
N LEU A 288 -6.37 5.47 10.11
CA LEU A 288 -5.80 6.14 8.94
C LEU A 288 -6.86 6.97 8.21
N LEU A 289 -8.06 6.42 7.98
CA LEU A 289 -9.18 7.14 7.36
C LEU A 289 -9.62 8.34 8.21
N ASP A 290 -9.68 8.18 9.54
CA ASP A 290 -10.00 9.28 10.44
C ASP A 290 -8.92 10.38 10.41
N ALA A 291 -7.65 9.99 10.33
CA ALA A 291 -6.54 10.93 10.21
C ALA A 291 -6.60 11.74 8.89
N VAL A 292 -7.06 11.12 7.79
CA VAL A 292 -7.35 11.81 6.53
C VAL A 292 -8.52 12.77 6.71
N ARG A 293 -9.60 12.30 7.33
CA ARG A 293 -10.82 13.08 7.59
C ARG A 293 -10.55 14.39 8.32
N VAL A 294 -9.67 14.36 9.33
CA VAL A 294 -9.33 15.54 10.12
C VAL A 294 -8.14 16.34 9.58
N GLY A 295 -7.63 16.01 8.38
CA GLY A 295 -6.50 16.69 7.75
C GLY A 295 -5.17 16.48 8.48
N ALA A 296 -5.07 15.43 9.29
CA ALA A 296 -3.85 15.11 10.01
C ALA A 296 -2.93 14.17 9.23
N LEU A 297 -3.38 13.53 8.17
CA LEU A 297 -2.61 12.69 7.28
C LEU A 297 -2.73 13.17 5.84
N ASP A 298 -1.62 13.62 5.28
CA ASP A 298 -1.51 14.01 3.87
C ASP A 298 -1.30 12.79 2.99
N LEU A 299 -2.14 12.61 1.99
CA LEU A 299 -1.97 11.59 0.98
C LEU A 299 -1.19 12.13 -0.24
N GLN A 300 -0.60 11.23 -0.99
CA GLN A 300 0.01 11.56 -2.27
C GLN A 300 -1.04 12.21 -3.19
N PRO A 301 -0.70 13.28 -3.93
CA PRO A 301 -1.57 13.80 -4.99
C PRO A 301 -1.99 12.67 -5.93
N HIS A 302 -3.16 12.75 -6.52
CA HIS A 302 -3.67 11.74 -7.41
C HIS A 302 -4.14 12.31 -8.75
N ILE A 303 -4.20 11.43 -9.72
CA ILE A 303 -4.88 11.63 -11.00
C ILE A 303 -5.97 10.59 -11.12
N VAL A 304 -7.06 10.93 -11.78
CA VAL A 304 -8.20 10.03 -12.03
C VAL A 304 -8.29 9.76 -13.51
N THR A 305 -8.38 8.47 -13.88
CA THR A 305 -8.56 7.98 -15.26
C THR A 305 -9.86 7.20 -15.37
N ALA A 306 -10.34 6.96 -16.60
CA ALA A 306 -11.53 6.14 -16.84
C ALA A 306 -11.22 4.64 -16.66
N PHE A 307 -12.26 3.83 -16.46
CA PHE A 307 -12.13 2.37 -16.33
C PHE A 307 -11.51 1.73 -17.58
N ASP A 308 -11.88 2.22 -18.75
CA ASP A 308 -11.35 1.70 -20.02
C ASP A 308 -9.86 2.03 -20.22
N ASP A 309 -9.32 3.03 -19.51
CA ASP A 309 -7.91 3.43 -19.53
C ASP A 309 -7.06 2.74 -18.44
N LEU A 310 -7.61 1.74 -17.72
CA LEU A 310 -6.89 1.07 -16.63
C LEU A 310 -5.57 0.43 -17.10
N PRO A 311 -5.49 -0.40 -18.16
CA PRO A 311 -4.23 -1.02 -18.56
C PRO A 311 -3.14 -0.03 -18.98
N PRO A 312 -3.38 1.00 -19.83
CA PRO A 312 -2.37 1.99 -20.15
C PRO A 312 -1.96 2.83 -18.92
N SER A 313 -2.87 3.09 -17.99
CA SER A 313 -2.58 3.78 -16.73
C SER A 313 -1.65 2.96 -15.83
N LEU A 314 -1.89 1.66 -15.70
CA LEU A 314 -1.04 0.74 -14.96
C LEU A 314 0.35 0.60 -15.61
N SER A 315 0.42 0.58 -16.93
CA SER A 315 1.67 0.62 -17.68
C SER A 315 2.43 1.93 -17.46
N ALA A 316 1.74 3.07 -17.42
CA ALA A 316 2.35 4.35 -17.11
C ALA A 316 2.96 4.37 -15.70
N LEU A 317 2.30 3.74 -14.72
CA LEU A 317 2.83 3.54 -13.37
C LEU A 317 4.09 2.67 -13.40
N LYS A 318 4.03 1.51 -14.08
CA LYS A 318 5.15 0.56 -14.22
C LYS A 318 6.41 1.23 -14.78
N HIS A 319 6.27 2.04 -15.81
CA HIS A 319 7.38 2.69 -16.50
C HIS A 319 7.78 4.05 -15.89
N GLY A 320 7.18 4.45 -14.75
CA GLY A 320 7.48 5.69 -14.07
C GLY A 320 7.20 6.95 -14.90
N ARG A 321 6.24 6.88 -15.83
CA ARG A 321 5.80 8.04 -16.64
C ARG A 321 4.99 9.02 -15.78
N ILE A 322 4.33 8.52 -14.73
CA ILE A 322 3.61 9.32 -13.73
C ILE A 322 4.41 9.23 -12.43
N LYS A 323 4.92 10.37 -11.97
CA LYS A 323 5.78 10.45 -10.78
C LYS A 323 5.13 11.29 -9.70
N GLY A 324 5.22 10.82 -8.46
CA GLY A 324 4.75 11.56 -7.30
C GLY A 324 3.24 11.72 -7.21
N GLN A 325 2.49 10.96 -7.98
CA GLN A 325 1.02 10.94 -7.98
C GLN A 325 0.51 9.50 -7.91
N LYS A 326 -0.59 9.31 -7.18
CA LYS A 326 -1.36 8.07 -7.17
C LYS A 326 -2.27 8.03 -8.39
N ILE A 327 -2.39 6.90 -9.04
CA ILE A 327 -3.34 6.73 -10.14
C ILE A 327 -4.58 6.05 -9.58
N LEU A 328 -5.70 6.70 -9.77
CA LEU A 328 -7.03 6.20 -9.45
C LEU A 328 -7.82 5.99 -10.73
N VAL A 329 -8.62 4.94 -10.77
CA VAL A 329 -9.48 4.62 -11.91
C VAL A 329 -10.92 4.74 -11.45
N ARG A 330 -11.68 5.61 -12.09
CA ARG A 330 -13.11 5.81 -11.79
C ARG A 330 -13.95 4.82 -12.58
N ILE A 331 -14.92 4.21 -11.92
CA ILE A 331 -15.95 3.38 -12.53
C ILE A 331 -17.23 4.19 -12.56
N GLU A 332 -17.71 4.46 -13.76
CA GLU A 332 -19.02 5.06 -14.00
C GLU A 332 -20.05 3.94 -14.15
N VAL A 333 -21.00 3.88 -13.21
CA VAL A 333 -22.06 2.86 -13.17
C VAL A 333 -23.43 3.51 -13.36
#